data_80e4106384412cf612df92fd683dbcbd
#
_entry.id   80e4106384412cf612df92fd683dbcbd
#
_cell.length_a   1.000
_cell.length_b   1.000
_cell.length_c   1.000
_cell.angle_alpha   90.00
_cell.angle_beta   90.00
_cell.angle_gamma   90.00
#
_symmetry.space_group_name_H-M   'P 1'
#
loop_
_entity.id
_entity.type
_entity.pdbx_description
1 polymer ?
#
loop_
_entity_poly.entity_id
_entity_poly.type
_entity_poly.pdbx_seq_one_letter_code
_entity_poly.pdbx_strand_id
1 'polypeptide(L)'
;MTRFWTAIVVIGICAFAAVSGWNIAHFSLAMMEADSSKKRAEARVWTSVPGIASTARQAETLDKINPSDLTAANERRETISAFLSIRPLSSYHWVLLSSMEFATAQRMDDVLDALTLSVLTGPHENYIMVQRAIFGLSVWEDLPPHLKTRVAIDLTAEKITEKANFRAVLSSKPQVVRNELRKTLLAQGVPPKDVERLGL
;
A
#
# COMPACT_ATOMS: atom_id res chain seq x y z
N MET A 1 -7.69 -48.76 13.44
CA MET A 1 -7.87 -47.67 12.42
C MET A 1 -7.57 -46.28 12.97
N THR A 2 -7.96 -45.91 14.18
CA THR A 2 -7.73 -44.57 14.78
C THR A 2 -6.28 -44.11 14.82
N ARG A 3 -5.33 -44.98 15.19
CA ARG A 3 -3.89 -44.62 15.31
C ARG A 3 -3.23 -44.20 13.97
N PHE A 4 -3.68 -44.78 12.86
CA PHE A 4 -3.17 -44.47 11.52
C PHE A 4 -3.60 -43.04 11.09
N TRP A 5 -4.84 -42.68 11.32
CA TRP A 5 -5.36 -41.36 11.03
C TRP A 5 -4.70 -40.24 11.90
N THR A 6 -4.46 -40.56 13.17
CA THR A 6 -3.76 -39.63 14.07
C THR A 6 -2.33 -39.36 13.58
N ALA A 7 -1.61 -40.39 13.12
CA ALA A 7 -0.27 -40.20 12.58
C ALA A 7 -0.25 -39.33 11.31
N ILE A 8 -1.20 -39.51 10.40
CA ILE A 8 -1.30 -38.68 9.17
C ILE A 8 -1.57 -37.21 9.52
N VAL A 9 -2.48 -36.96 10.45
CA VAL A 9 -2.81 -35.58 10.89
C VAL A 9 -1.58 -34.91 11.54
N VAL A 10 -0.89 -35.64 12.41
CA VAL A 10 0.33 -35.09 13.07
C VAL A 10 1.42 -34.79 12.05
N ILE A 11 1.67 -35.70 11.09
CA ILE A 11 2.65 -35.44 10.01
C ILE A 11 2.24 -34.23 9.16
N GLY A 12 0.96 -34.08 8.84
CA GLY A 12 0.44 -32.94 8.10
C GLY A 12 0.65 -31.61 8.83
N ILE A 13 0.39 -31.58 10.14
CA ILE A 13 0.59 -30.40 10.98
C ILE A 13 2.09 -30.07 11.09
N CYS A 14 2.95 -31.06 11.29
CA CYS A 14 4.40 -30.87 11.35
C CYS A 14 4.96 -30.34 10.00
N ALA A 15 4.52 -30.90 8.89
CA ALA A 15 4.92 -30.45 7.56
C ALA A 15 4.46 -28.99 7.31
N PHE A 16 3.22 -28.65 7.65
CA PHE A 16 2.70 -27.31 7.54
C PHE A 16 3.47 -26.32 8.43
N ALA A 17 3.75 -26.68 9.68
CA ALA A 17 4.54 -25.86 10.60
C ALA A 17 5.98 -25.65 10.11
N ALA A 18 6.60 -26.67 9.53
CA ALA A 18 7.95 -26.60 8.97
C ALA A 18 7.99 -25.65 7.75
N VAL A 19 7.02 -25.76 6.84
CA VAL A 19 6.91 -24.87 5.66
C VAL A 19 6.63 -23.44 6.09
N SER A 20 5.74 -23.23 7.06
CA SER A 20 5.41 -21.89 7.57
C SER A 20 6.60 -21.26 8.31
N GLY A 21 7.30 -22.03 9.15
CA GLY A 21 8.49 -21.56 9.85
C GLY A 21 9.64 -21.23 8.89
N TRP A 22 9.84 -22.04 7.86
CA TRP A 22 10.79 -21.79 6.79
C TRP A 22 10.49 -20.50 6.04
N ASN A 23 9.24 -20.27 5.68
CA ASN A 23 8.81 -19.05 5.01
C ASN A 23 9.01 -17.79 5.87
N ILE A 24 8.70 -17.88 7.18
CA ILE A 24 8.92 -16.75 8.12
C ILE A 24 10.41 -16.47 8.28
N ALA A 25 11.26 -17.49 8.42
CA ALA A 25 12.70 -17.31 8.55
C ALA A 25 13.31 -16.68 7.29
N HIS A 26 12.94 -17.16 6.12
CA HIS A 26 13.39 -16.58 4.84
C HIS A 26 12.91 -15.15 4.64
N PHE A 27 11.67 -14.84 5.03
CA PHE A 27 11.15 -13.47 4.99
C PHE A 27 11.93 -12.53 5.91
N SER A 28 12.20 -12.97 7.15
CA SER A 28 12.97 -12.18 8.11
C SER A 28 14.40 -11.93 7.63
N LEU A 29 15.04 -12.92 7.03
CA LEU A 29 16.39 -12.77 6.44
C LEU A 29 16.37 -11.83 5.23
N ALA A 30 15.38 -11.93 4.34
CA ALA A 30 15.23 -11.04 3.20
C ALA A 30 14.98 -9.58 3.61
N MET A 31 14.22 -9.35 4.70
CA MET A 31 14.02 -8.01 5.26
C MET A 31 15.28 -7.46 5.91
N MET A 32 16.07 -8.29 6.60
CA MET A 32 17.37 -7.89 7.17
C MET A 32 18.40 -7.57 6.08
N GLU A 33 18.38 -8.26 4.95
CA GLU A 33 19.25 -7.96 3.79
C GLU A 33 18.84 -6.67 3.08
N ALA A 34 17.54 -6.40 2.97
CA ALA A 34 17.03 -5.15 2.38
C ALA A 34 17.45 -3.91 3.18
N ASP A 35 17.53 -4.03 4.52
CA ASP A 35 17.96 -2.95 5.42
C ASP A 35 19.49 -2.76 5.42
N SER A 36 20.25 -3.77 5.02
CA SER A 36 21.71 -3.75 4.97
C SER A 36 22.25 -3.39 3.57
N SER A 37 21.92 -2.21 3.04
CA SER A 37 22.34 -1.73 1.70
C SER A 37 23.88 -1.61 1.51
N LYS A 38 24.70 -2.01 2.49
CA LYS A 38 26.17 -1.92 2.47
C LYS A 38 26.90 -3.22 2.12
N LYS A 39 26.25 -4.38 2.02
CA LYS A 39 26.92 -5.66 1.73
C LYS A 39 26.43 -6.33 0.44
N ARG A 40 26.45 -5.60 -0.67
CA ARG A 40 25.98 -6.09 -1.99
C ARG A 40 26.82 -7.20 -2.65
N ALA A 41 27.96 -7.53 -2.15
CA ALA A 41 28.88 -8.47 -2.84
C ALA A 41 28.60 -9.96 -2.53
N GLU A 42 28.04 -10.29 -1.38
CA GLU A 42 27.82 -11.69 -0.96
C GLU A 42 26.40 -12.22 -1.23
N ALA A 43 25.45 -11.35 -1.57
CA ALA A 43 24.03 -11.67 -1.77
C ALA A 43 23.71 -12.52 -3.02
N ARG A 44 24.69 -12.82 -3.88
CA ARG A 44 24.47 -13.60 -5.13
C ARG A 44 24.06 -15.06 -4.90
N VAL A 45 24.36 -15.63 -3.75
CA VAL A 45 24.11 -17.07 -3.46
C VAL A 45 22.61 -17.33 -3.18
N TRP A 46 21.89 -16.36 -2.63
CA TRP A 46 20.49 -16.53 -2.22
C TRP A 46 19.45 -16.15 -3.30
N THR A 47 19.92 -15.75 -4.49
CA THR A 47 19.04 -15.34 -5.60
C THR A 47 18.32 -16.49 -6.29
N SER A 48 18.64 -17.72 -5.95
CA SER A 48 18.12 -18.92 -6.60
C SER A 48 16.89 -19.53 -5.91
N VAL A 49 16.41 -18.97 -4.80
CA VAL A 49 15.19 -19.46 -4.15
C VAL A 49 13.98 -18.77 -4.79
N PRO A 50 13.17 -19.49 -5.58
CA PRO A 50 12.00 -18.92 -6.22
C PRO A 50 10.97 -18.47 -5.17
N GLY A 51 10.45 -17.26 -5.30
CA GLY A 51 9.18 -16.85 -4.70
C GLY A 51 9.26 -15.70 -3.68
N ILE A 52 10.06 -15.73 -2.62
CA ILE A 52 9.95 -14.73 -1.54
C ILE A 52 11.04 -13.66 -1.60
N ALA A 53 12.27 -14.03 -1.83
CA ALA A 53 13.38 -13.06 -1.96
C ALA A 53 13.27 -12.22 -3.24
N SER A 54 12.73 -12.79 -4.32
CA SER A 54 12.47 -12.07 -5.55
C SER A 54 11.39 -11.00 -5.40
N THR A 55 10.33 -11.26 -4.63
CA THR A 55 9.24 -10.30 -4.39
C THR A 55 9.64 -9.15 -3.47
N ALA A 56 10.50 -9.37 -2.46
CA ALA A 56 11.02 -8.30 -1.64
C ALA A 56 11.95 -7.36 -2.45
N ARG A 57 12.77 -7.91 -3.35
CA ARG A 57 13.60 -7.12 -4.29
C ARG A 57 12.77 -6.38 -5.33
N GLN A 58 11.72 -7.01 -5.85
CA GLN A 58 10.79 -6.33 -6.75
C GLN A 58 10.13 -5.13 -6.07
N ALA A 59 9.71 -5.26 -4.81
CA ALA A 59 9.17 -4.14 -4.03
C ALA A 59 10.19 -3.00 -3.86
N GLU A 60 11.46 -3.32 -3.55
CA GLU A 60 12.53 -2.32 -3.43
C GLU A 60 12.86 -1.63 -4.77
N THR A 61 12.82 -2.35 -5.89
CA THR A 61 13.03 -1.76 -7.21
C THR A 61 11.89 -0.85 -7.64
N LEU A 62 10.66 -1.15 -7.19
CA LEU A 62 9.48 -0.33 -7.47
C LEU A 62 9.59 1.10 -6.89
N ASP A 63 10.23 1.26 -5.74
CA ASP A 63 10.41 2.59 -5.12
C ASP A 63 11.44 3.48 -5.85
N LYS A 64 12.25 2.90 -6.73
CA LYS A 64 13.34 3.60 -7.43
C LYS A 64 12.98 4.05 -8.86
N ILE A 65 11.83 3.64 -9.39
CA ILE A 65 11.42 3.99 -10.75
C ILE A 65 10.84 5.41 -10.78
N ASN A 66 11.34 6.23 -11.70
CA ASN A 66 10.82 7.59 -11.89
C ASN A 66 9.38 7.55 -12.45
N PRO A 67 8.38 8.10 -11.74
CA PRO A 67 6.98 8.03 -12.15
C PRO A 67 6.62 8.85 -13.41
N SER A 68 7.55 9.64 -13.95
CA SER A 68 7.29 10.48 -15.13
C SER A 68 7.47 9.77 -16.49
N ASP A 69 7.98 8.53 -16.51
CA ASP A 69 8.09 7.72 -17.72
C ASP A 69 6.91 6.75 -17.81
N LEU A 70 6.05 6.92 -18.83
CA LEU A 70 4.86 6.09 -19.03
C LEU A 70 5.19 4.60 -19.29
N THR A 71 6.33 4.31 -19.95
CA THR A 71 6.77 2.92 -20.17
C THR A 71 7.15 2.29 -18.83
N ALA A 72 7.95 3.00 -18.05
CA ALA A 72 8.32 2.58 -16.70
C ALA A 72 7.09 2.47 -15.76
N ALA A 73 6.08 3.34 -15.94
CA ALA A 73 4.85 3.27 -15.18
C ALA A 73 4.03 2.01 -15.47
N ASN A 74 3.94 1.59 -16.74
CA ASN A 74 3.27 0.35 -17.13
C ASN A 74 3.99 -0.90 -16.60
N GLU A 75 5.32 -0.98 -16.74
CA GLU A 75 6.12 -2.08 -16.18
C GLU A 75 5.95 -2.16 -14.65
N ARG A 76 5.94 -1.00 -13.99
CA ARG A 76 5.72 -0.90 -12.56
C ARG A 76 4.34 -1.40 -12.17
N ARG A 77 3.29 -1.01 -12.89
CA ARG A 77 1.92 -1.47 -12.69
C ARG A 77 1.83 -3.00 -12.77
N GLU A 78 2.39 -3.60 -13.82
CA GLU A 78 2.39 -5.05 -14.01
C GLU A 78 3.15 -5.77 -12.88
N THR A 79 4.30 -5.21 -12.47
CA THR A 79 5.10 -5.76 -11.38
C THR A 79 4.33 -5.69 -10.04
N ILE A 80 3.63 -4.58 -9.76
CA ILE A 80 2.80 -4.44 -8.56
C ILE A 80 1.64 -5.43 -8.59
N SER A 81 0.96 -5.59 -9.74
CA SER A 81 -0.12 -6.55 -9.89
C SER A 81 0.35 -8.00 -9.66
N ALA A 82 1.51 -8.37 -10.21
CA ALA A 82 2.14 -9.67 -9.97
C ALA A 82 2.50 -9.86 -8.48
N PHE A 83 3.01 -8.83 -7.82
CA PHE A 83 3.28 -8.86 -6.37
C PHE A 83 2.00 -9.07 -5.56
N LEU A 84 0.94 -8.33 -5.88
CA LEU A 84 -0.35 -8.41 -5.17
C LEU A 84 -1.05 -9.75 -5.38
N SER A 85 -0.83 -10.44 -6.50
CA SER A 85 -1.35 -11.80 -6.71
C SER A 85 -0.80 -12.80 -5.70
N ILE A 86 0.40 -12.55 -5.17
CA ILE A 86 1.06 -13.38 -4.15
C ILE A 86 0.82 -12.82 -2.74
N ARG A 87 0.67 -11.50 -2.60
CA ARG A 87 0.50 -10.79 -1.32
C ARG A 87 -0.69 -9.84 -1.34
N PRO A 88 -1.92 -10.35 -1.40
CA PRO A 88 -3.13 -9.55 -1.56
C PRO A 88 -3.45 -8.66 -0.35
N LEU A 89 -2.81 -8.90 0.81
CA LEU A 89 -3.04 -8.10 2.03
C LEU A 89 -2.09 -6.90 2.17
N SER A 90 -1.30 -6.58 1.14
CA SER A 90 -0.39 -5.43 1.20
C SER A 90 -1.10 -4.13 0.84
N SER A 91 -1.58 -3.41 1.85
CA SER A 91 -2.30 -2.14 1.71
C SER A 91 -1.48 -1.07 0.98
N TYR A 92 -0.17 -1.02 1.21
CA TYR A 92 0.75 -0.11 0.53
C TYR A 92 0.77 -0.36 -0.99
N HIS A 93 0.89 -1.62 -1.42
CA HIS A 93 0.95 -1.93 -2.84
C HIS A 93 -0.40 -1.72 -3.54
N TRP A 94 -1.52 -1.82 -2.83
CA TRP A 94 -2.82 -1.46 -3.38
C TRP A 94 -2.94 0.04 -3.64
N VAL A 95 -2.50 0.93 -2.72
CA VAL A 95 -2.53 2.38 -3.00
C VAL A 95 -1.53 2.74 -4.11
N LEU A 96 -0.40 2.06 -4.17
CA LEU A 96 0.57 2.25 -5.23
C LEU A 96 0.02 1.79 -6.60
N LEU A 97 -0.67 0.64 -6.65
CA LEU A 97 -1.36 0.19 -7.86
C LEU A 97 -2.40 1.21 -8.31
N SER A 98 -3.25 1.67 -7.42
CA SER A 98 -4.25 2.71 -7.71
C SER A 98 -3.61 3.95 -8.34
N SER A 99 -2.48 4.42 -7.81
CA SER A 99 -1.77 5.56 -8.38
C SER A 99 -1.15 5.27 -9.76
N MET A 100 -0.71 4.04 -10.01
CA MET A 100 -0.19 3.63 -11.33
C MET A 100 -1.30 3.44 -12.35
N GLU A 101 -2.43 2.86 -11.98
CA GLU A 101 -3.62 2.77 -12.83
C GLU A 101 -4.08 4.18 -13.28
N PHE A 102 -4.10 5.14 -12.35
CA PHE A 102 -4.40 6.52 -12.67
C PHE A 102 -3.36 7.15 -13.61
N ALA A 103 -2.07 6.99 -13.31
CA ALA A 103 -0.97 7.55 -14.09
C ALA A 103 -0.89 6.97 -15.52
N THR A 104 -1.31 5.73 -15.71
CA THR A 104 -1.35 5.05 -17.02
C THR A 104 -2.69 5.19 -17.74
N ALA A 105 -3.57 6.08 -17.25
CA ALA A 105 -4.89 6.37 -17.81
C ALA A 105 -5.77 5.11 -17.99
N GLN A 106 -5.68 4.18 -17.03
CA GLN A 106 -6.60 3.04 -16.95
C GLN A 106 -8.01 3.49 -16.59
N ARG A 107 -8.95 2.56 -16.62
CA ARG A 107 -10.33 2.86 -16.23
C ARG A 107 -10.39 3.34 -14.79
N MET A 108 -11.20 4.37 -14.52
CA MET A 108 -11.36 4.88 -13.17
C MET A 108 -11.88 3.81 -12.19
N ASP A 109 -12.68 2.85 -12.65
CA ASP A 109 -13.12 1.72 -11.82
C ASP A 109 -11.93 0.94 -11.25
N ASP A 110 -10.90 0.64 -12.07
CA ASP A 110 -9.72 -0.10 -11.63
C ASP A 110 -8.93 0.69 -10.58
N VAL A 111 -8.83 2.02 -10.74
CA VAL A 111 -8.23 2.95 -9.77
C VAL A 111 -8.97 2.90 -8.43
N LEU A 112 -10.31 2.97 -8.46
CA LEU A 112 -11.15 2.97 -7.27
C LEU A 112 -11.19 1.62 -6.57
N ASP A 113 -11.17 0.52 -7.31
CA ASP A 113 -11.10 -0.84 -6.76
C ASP A 113 -9.78 -1.06 -6.02
N ALA A 114 -8.65 -0.68 -6.62
CA ALA A 114 -7.35 -0.77 -5.96
C ALA A 114 -7.28 0.10 -4.70
N LEU A 115 -7.82 1.34 -4.76
CA LEU A 115 -7.90 2.21 -3.58
C LEU A 115 -8.76 1.60 -2.47
N THR A 116 -9.89 1.00 -2.84
CA THR A 116 -10.79 0.29 -1.90
C THR A 116 -10.07 -0.88 -1.22
N LEU A 117 -9.31 -1.68 -1.99
CA LEU A 117 -8.53 -2.78 -1.45
C LEU A 117 -7.44 -2.30 -0.50
N SER A 118 -6.80 -1.15 -0.76
CA SER A 118 -5.88 -0.53 0.19
C SER A 118 -6.57 -0.18 1.52
N VAL A 119 -7.80 0.34 1.46
CA VAL A 119 -8.58 0.64 2.68
C VAL A 119 -8.90 -0.63 3.47
N LEU A 120 -9.32 -1.69 2.78
CA LEU A 120 -9.74 -2.95 3.42
C LEU A 120 -8.55 -3.69 4.06
N THR A 121 -7.37 -3.63 3.44
CA THR A 121 -6.20 -4.39 3.89
C THR A 121 -5.35 -3.67 4.94
N GLY A 122 -5.43 -2.33 5.05
CA GLY A 122 -4.68 -1.55 6.03
C GLY A 122 -5.42 -0.27 6.46
N PRO A 123 -6.57 -0.40 7.16
CA PRO A 123 -7.41 0.75 7.46
C PRO A 123 -6.77 1.78 8.41
N HIS A 124 -5.84 1.37 9.27
CA HIS A 124 -5.30 2.22 10.35
C HIS A 124 -3.78 2.34 10.33
N GLU A 125 -3.13 1.92 9.26
CA GLU A 125 -1.68 2.08 9.11
C GLU A 125 -1.34 3.53 8.77
N ASN A 126 -0.80 4.28 9.72
CA ASN A 126 -0.59 5.74 9.62
C ASN A 126 0.16 6.13 8.33
N TYR A 127 1.22 5.41 7.97
CA TYR A 127 1.98 5.66 6.75
C TYR A 127 1.11 5.50 5.49
N ILE A 128 0.27 4.45 5.45
CA ILE A 128 -0.61 4.18 4.32
C ILE A 128 -1.76 5.19 4.26
N MET A 129 -2.31 5.58 5.41
CA MET A 129 -3.32 6.66 5.49
C MET A 129 -2.80 7.93 4.84
N VAL A 130 -1.54 8.33 5.12
CA VAL A 130 -0.93 9.50 4.47
C VAL A 130 -0.87 9.34 2.94
N GLN A 131 -0.44 8.18 2.44
CA GLN A 131 -0.37 7.93 0.99
C GLN A 131 -1.76 7.95 0.35
N ARG A 132 -2.75 7.27 0.95
CA ARG A 132 -4.13 7.28 0.47
C ARG A 132 -4.74 8.67 0.48
N ALA A 133 -4.50 9.45 1.54
CA ALA A 133 -5.01 10.80 1.65
C ALA A 133 -4.49 11.70 0.53
N ILE A 134 -3.18 11.68 0.27
CA ILE A 134 -2.55 12.49 -0.77
C ILE A 134 -3.06 12.07 -2.16
N PHE A 135 -3.07 10.76 -2.43
CA PHE A 135 -3.57 10.25 -3.70
C PHE A 135 -5.08 10.48 -3.87
N GLY A 136 -5.88 10.18 -2.84
CA GLY A 136 -7.33 10.38 -2.86
C GLY A 136 -7.72 11.85 -3.06
N LEU A 137 -6.95 12.79 -2.51
CA LEU A 137 -7.12 14.22 -2.83
C LEU A 137 -6.88 14.51 -4.31
N SER A 138 -5.92 13.85 -4.95
CA SER A 138 -5.64 14.07 -6.37
C SER A 138 -6.83 13.70 -7.25
N VAL A 139 -7.56 12.64 -6.91
CA VAL A 139 -8.71 12.10 -7.64
C VAL A 139 -10.05 12.37 -6.94
N TRP A 140 -10.12 13.38 -6.05
CA TRP A 140 -11.26 13.63 -5.16
C TRP A 140 -12.60 13.73 -5.88
N GLU A 141 -12.63 14.38 -7.03
CA GLU A 141 -13.82 14.61 -7.81
C GLU A 141 -14.47 13.31 -8.30
N ASP A 142 -13.66 12.28 -8.55
CA ASP A 142 -14.07 10.98 -9.06
C ASP A 142 -14.41 9.98 -7.94
N LEU A 143 -14.09 10.32 -6.67
CA LEU A 143 -14.35 9.42 -5.55
C LEU A 143 -15.83 9.27 -5.23
N PRO A 144 -16.33 8.04 -5.05
CA PRO A 144 -17.66 7.79 -4.50
C PRO A 144 -17.73 8.23 -3.02
N PRO A 145 -18.93 8.50 -2.48
CA PRO A 145 -19.11 9.08 -1.13
C PRO A 145 -18.38 8.32 -0.02
N HIS A 146 -18.36 6.99 -0.07
CA HIS A 146 -17.70 6.17 0.95
C HIS A 146 -16.18 6.32 0.93
N LEU A 147 -15.55 6.43 -0.26
CA LEU A 147 -14.12 6.69 -0.38
C LEU A 147 -13.78 8.14 -0.02
N LYS A 148 -14.63 9.13 -0.35
CA LYS A 148 -14.46 10.51 0.12
C LYS A 148 -14.42 10.57 1.65
N THR A 149 -15.36 9.90 2.31
CA THR A 149 -15.36 9.80 3.78
C THR A 149 -14.07 9.17 4.28
N ARG A 150 -13.62 8.08 3.66
CA ARG A 150 -12.40 7.40 4.08
C ARG A 150 -11.15 8.26 3.88
N VAL A 151 -10.98 8.87 2.72
CA VAL A 151 -9.87 9.79 2.43
C VAL A 151 -9.87 10.97 3.40
N ALA A 152 -11.05 11.51 3.73
CA ALA A 152 -11.15 12.56 4.75
C ALA A 152 -10.63 12.07 6.12
N ILE A 153 -10.99 10.86 6.56
CA ILE A 153 -10.45 10.28 7.81
C ILE A 153 -8.92 10.10 7.70
N ASP A 154 -8.41 9.62 6.57
CA ASP A 154 -6.98 9.44 6.35
C ASP A 154 -6.19 10.76 6.44
N LEU A 155 -6.84 11.93 6.21
CA LEU A 155 -6.24 13.26 6.46
C LEU A 155 -5.93 13.53 7.93
N THR A 156 -6.48 12.77 8.85
CA THR A 156 -6.15 12.89 10.29
C THR A 156 -4.87 12.15 10.68
N ALA A 157 -4.20 11.48 9.72
CA ALA A 157 -2.96 10.76 9.97
C ALA A 157 -1.87 11.68 10.53
N GLU A 158 -1.04 11.12 11.42
CA GLU A 158 0.05 11.87 12.04
C GLU A 158 1.01 12.45 11.01
N LYS A 159 1.44 13.69 11.23
CA LYS A 159 2.44 14.40 10.40
C LYS A 159 2.05 14.59 8.94
N ILE A 160 0.79 14.41 8.56
CA ILE A 160 0.38 14.63 7.17
C ILE A 160 0.66 16.09 6.72
N THR A 161 0.46 17.05 7.60
CA THR A 161 0.71 18.48 7.34
C THR A 161 2.19 18.83 7.15
N GLU A 162 3.10 17.94 7.56
CA GLU A 162 4.55 18.08 7.32
C GLU A 162 4.94 17.67 5.90
N LYS A 163 4.08 16.95 5.17
CA LYS A 163 4.37 16.49 3.81
C LYS A 163 4.19 17.62 2.80
N ALA A 164 5.25 17.94 2.08
CA ALA A 164 5.22 19.00 1.07
C ALA A 164 4.22 18.71 -0.06
N ASN A 165 4.12 17.47 -0.50
CA ASN A 165 3.16 17.04 -1.53
C ASN A 165 1.70 17.15 -1.07
N PHE A 166 1.40 16.89 0.21
CA PHE A 166 0.06 17.12 0.75
C PHE A 166 -0.36 18.60 0.61
N ARG A 167 0.51 19.52 1.04
CA ARG A 167 0.23 20.96 0.96
C ARG A 167 0.04 21.41 -0.49
N ALA A 168 0.89 20.93 -1.40
CA ALA A 168 0.78 21.24 -2.82
C ALA A 168 -0.55 20.76 -3.42
N VAL A 169 -0.94 19.52 -3.15
CA VAL A 169 -2.21 18.95 -3.63
C VAL A 169 -3.40 19.69 -3.03
N LEU A 170 -3.41 19.93 -1.71
CA LEU A 170 -4.53 20.62 -1.06
C LEU A 170 -4.67 22.07 -1.57
N SER A 171 -3.58 22.81 -1.74
CA SER A 171 -3.61 24.17 -2.24
C SER A 171 -4.06 24.28 -3.69
N SER A 172 -3.84 23.26 -4.51
CA SER A 172 -4.31 23.21 -5.89
C SER A 172 -5.81 22.93 -6.02
N LYS A 173 -6.48 22.47 -4.95
CA LYS A 173 -7.90 22.16 -4.98
C LYS A 173 -8.78 23.42 -4.94
N PRO A 174 -9.88 23.44 -5.75
CA PRO A 174 -10.85 24.52 -5.71
C PRO A 174 -11.47 24.69 -4.31
N GLN A 175 -11.94 25.91 -4.02
CA GLN A 175 -12.57 26.18 -2.71
C GLN A 175 -13.78 25.30 -2.43
N VAL A 176 -14.53 24.89 -3.46
CA VAL A 176 -15.68 23.96 -3.33
C VAL A 176 -15.23 22.63 -2.75
N VAL A 177 -14.14 22.05 -3.26
CA VAL A 177 -13.57 20.79 -2.76
C VAL A 177 -13.08 20.95 -1.33
N ARG A 178 -12.39 22.04 -1.02
CA ARG A 178 -11.92 22.32 0.35
C ARG A 178 -13.08 22.47 1.34
N ASN A 179 -14.17 23.10 0.93
CA ASN A 179 -15.40 23.21 1.74
C ASN A 179 -16.08 21.85 1.95
N GLU A 180 -16.12 21.01 0.92
CA GLU A 180 -16.64 19.64 1.00
C GLU A 180 -15.80 18.80 1.98
N LEU A 181 -14.47 18.85 1.86
CA LEU A 181 -13.54 18.19 2.79
C LEU A 181 -13.77 18.64 4.24
N ARG A 182 -13.81 19.96 4.47
CA ARG A 182 -14.09 20.50 5.80
C ARG A 182 -15.41 19.98 6.36
N LYS A 183 -16.48 20.03 5.57
CA LYS A 183 -17.79 19.52 5.97
C LYS A 183 -17.73 18.03 6.30
N THR A 184 -17.08 17.24 5.48
CA THR A 184 -16.93 15.79 5.69
C THR A 184 -16.18 15.49 6.97
N LEU A 185 -15.06 16.15 7.23
CA LEU A 185 -14.27 15.98 8.46
C LEU A 185 -15.07 16.32 9.71
N LEU A 186 -15.77 17.46 9.72
CA LEU A 186 -16.62 17.86 10.84
C LEU A 186 -17.75 16.88 11.07
N ALA A 187 -18.37 16.35 10.00
CA ALA A 187 -19.40 15.31 10.10
C ALA A 187 -18.88 13.97 10.66
N GLN A 188 -17.58 13.70 10.52
CA GLN A 188 -16.91 12.54 11.12
C GLN A 188 -16.43 12.81 12.56
N GLY A 189 -16.77 13.95 13.13
CA GLY A 189 -16.43 14.30 14.53
C GLY A 189 -14.99 14.80 14.71
N VAL A 190 -14.27 15.15 13.64
CA VAL A 190 -12.94 15.74 13.75
C VAL A 190 -13.06 17.13 14.36
N PRO A 191 -12.27 17.44 15.43
CA PRO A 191 -12.35 18.74 16.08
C PRO A 191 -12.05 19.89 15.13
N PRO A 192 -12.76 21.03 15.19
CA PRO A 192 -12.56 22.18 14.31
C PRO A 192 -11.11 22.67 14.25
N LYS A 193 -10.41 22.69 15.39
CA LYS A 193 -8.98 23.06 15.45
C LYS A 193 -8.07 22.16 14.64
N ASP A 194 -8.40 20.87 14.53
CA ASP A 194 -7.62 19.92 13.75
C ASP A 194 -7.91 20.08 12.25
N VAL A 195 -9.13 20.43 11.90
CA VAL A 195 -9.51 20.81 10.52
C VAL A 195 -8.78 22.10 10.09
N GLU A 196 -8.71 23.10 10.95
CA GLU A 196 -7.96 24.34 10.69
C GLU A 196 -6.45 24.07 10.54
N ARG A 197 -5.89 23.14 11.32
CA ARG A 197 -4.48 22.73 11.19
C ARG A 197 -4.18 22.10 9.82
N LEU A 198 -5.16 21.47 9.18
CA LEU A 198 -5.03 20.96 7.81
C LEU A 198 -5.01 22.07 6.76
N GLY A 199 -5.41 23.31 7.10
CA GLY A 199 -5.55 24.42 6.16
C GLY A 199 -6.90 24.48 5.45
N LEU A 200 -7.93 23.91 6.09
CA LEU A 200 -9.30 23.83 5.60
C LEU A 200 -10.23 24.81 6.33
#